data_23c48634ab4502b7912be66e0a3df8ac
#
_entry.id   23c48634ab4502b7912be66e0a3df8ac
#
_cell.length_a   1.000
_cell.length_b   1.000
_cell.length_c   1.000
_cell.angle_alpha   90.00
_cell.angle_beta   90.00
_cell.angle_gamma   90.00
#
_symmetry.space_group_name_H-M   'P 1'
#
loop_
_entity.id
_entity.type
_entity.pdbx_description
1 polymer ?
#
loop_
_entity_poly.entity_id
_entity_poly.type
_entity_poly.pdbx_seq_one_letter_code
_entity_poly.pdbx_strand_id
1 'polypeptide(L)'
;MLNKRDILWQIYSAKAFYFLGGFGFTSWASLIPFLKRKLQIPDDHLGFLLLAVGLGALIMMMLAGSIAGRLGCRRSLTAAGLAIAVVLNVLCYVPAYTAALLVAVLLGSSLGLLDVVVNINGIFIERKVRKRLMSGMQAMWSLGNFAGAAFFALMLQFRLPWQGVALAGAVLIAACVFFFSPHLHSERNESRGGSHFVRPKGTIVFIGLICTISFLVEGSINDWSGVFMTTEKGIDISQSGLGLTLFTASAFLSRLTGDSLTMHIGPRRLLAFSLPIAFVGFLGILLISGGPLLFASYVLIGIGCANTVPVFYSLLGTQKEMPIADAVAAVSTIGYVGILLAPAVLGFIGRVFSLTISFTLVTVLLIIMTVMALRLLGKFEV
;
A
#
# COMPACT_ATOMS: atom_id res chain seq x y z
N MET A 1 -18.79 15.38 24.68
CA MET A 1 -17.32 15.34 24.48
C MET A 1 -16.87 13.91 24.60
N LEU A 2 -16.19 13.34 23.60
CA LEU A 2 -15.62 11.99 23.71
C LEU A 2 -14.50 11.99 24.73
N ASN A 3 -14.43 10.92 25.53
CA ASN A 3 -13.37 10.73 26.50
C ASN A 3 -12.03 10.61 25.76
N LYS A 4 -10.97 11.22 26.29
CA LYS A 4 -9.60 11.12 25.74
C LYS A 4 -9.15 9.65 25.52
N ARG A 5 -9.64 8.75 26.37
CA ARG A 5 -9.40 7.31 26.27
C ARG A 5 -10.04 6.70 25.03
N ASP A 6 -11.27 7.12 24.66
CA ASP A 6 -11.97 6.58 23.48
C ASP A 6 -11.29 7.01 22.18
N ILE A 7 -10.77 8.23 22.13
CA ILE A 7 -9.99 8.73 20.99
C ILE A 7 -8.70 7.92 20.81
N LEU A 8 -7.98 7.62 21.89
CA LEU A 8 -6.77 6.80 21.85
C LEU A 8 -7.07 5.39 21.33
N TRP A 9 -8.16 4.77 21.79
CA TRP A 9 -8.58 3.47 21.29
C TRP A 9 -8.95 3.51 19.80
N GLN A 10 -9.58 4.57 19.30
CA GLN A 10 -9.86 4.73 17.87
C GLN A 10 -8.56 4.80 17.06
N ILE A 11 -7.55 5.53 17.54
CA ILE A 11 -6.23 5.63 16.88
C ILE A 11 -5.52 4.27 16.86
N TYR A 12 -5.49 3.56 18.00
CA TYR A 12 -4.85 2.22 18.07
C TYR A 12 -5.58 1.22 17.20
N SER A 13 -6.90 1.26 17.16
CA SER A 13 -7.69 0.37 16.31
C SER A 13 -7.47 0.64 14.82
N ALA A 14 -7.41 1.92 14.41
CA ALA A 14 -7.05 2.25 13.03
C ALA A 14 -5.65 1.72 12.67
N LYS A 15 -4.66 1.96 13.52
CA LYS A 15 -3.29 1.45 13.35
C LYS A 15 -3.24 -0.08 13.27
N ALA A 16 -4.03 -0.78 14.09
CA ALA A 16 -4.13 -2.24 14.06
C ALA A 16 -4.71 -2.74 12.73
N PHE A 17 -5.70 -2.05 12.16
CA PHE A 17 -6.26 -2.42 10.86
C PHE A 17 -5.33 -2.10 9.68
N TYR A 18 -4.49 -1.05 9.76
CA TYR A 18 -3.40 -0.86 8.80
C TYR A 18 -2.37 -2.00 8.88
N PHE A 19 -1.96 -2.36 10.09
CA PHE A 19 -1.07 -3.51 10.32
C PHE A 19 -1.67 -4.81 9.75
N LEU A 20 -2.95 -5.04 10.00
CA LEU A 20 -3.68 -6.22 9.51
C LEU A 20 -3.72 -6.27 7.98
N GLY A 21 -3.89 -5.12 7.33
CA GLY A 21 -3.85 -5.03 5.86
C GLY A 21 -2.50 -5.48 5.29
N GLY A 22 -1.40 -4.96 5.84
CA GLY A 22 -0.06 -5.37 5.45
C GLY A 22 0.22 -6.85 5.76
N PHE A 23 -0.15 -7.32 6.95
CA PHE A 23 0.02 -8.72 7.36
C PHE A 23 -0.75 -9.68 6.43
N GLY A 24 -2.01 -9.35 6.10
CA GLY A 24 -2.84 -10.16 5.20
C GLY A 24 -2.30 -10.17 3.78
N PHE A 25 -1.84 -9.02 3.26
CA PHE A 25 -1.23 -8.91 1.94
C PHE A 25 0.03 -9.79 1.82
N THR A 26 0.94 -9.71 2.79
CA THR A 26 2.18 -10.49 2.76
C THR A 26 1.95 -11.96 3.07
N SER A 27 0.95 -12.29 3.89
CA SER A 27 0.52 -13.69 4.07
C SER A 27 0.09 -14.32 2.75
N TRP A 28 -0.68 -13.59 1.92
CA TRP A 28 -1.01 -14.02 0.57
C TRP A 28 0.25 -14.23 -0.27
N ALA A 29 1.14 -13.24 -0.33
CA ALA A 29 2.38 -13.32 -1.09
C ALA A 29 3.23 -14.55 -0.71
N SER A 30 3.28 -14.87 0.57
CA SER A 30 4.01 -16.04 1.10
C SER A 30 3.35 -17.38 0.73
N LEU A 31 2.05 -17.41 0.46
CA LEU A 31 1.32 -18.61 0.03
C LEU A 31 1.51 -18.94 -1.47
N ILE A 32 1.88 -17.98 -2.29
CA ILE A 32 1.96 -18.12 -3.75
C ILE A 32 2.80 -19.32 -4.20
N PRO A 33 4.04 -19.54 -3.71
CA PRO A 33 4.86 -20.67 -4.15
C PRO A 33 4.24 -22.03 -3.81
N PHE A 34 3.59 -22.13 -2.65
CA PHE A 34 2.93 -23.36 -2.20
C PHE A 34 1.69 -23.66 -3.03
N LEU A 35 0.92 -22.64 -3.36
CA LEU A 35 -0.28 -22.76 -4.19
C LEU A 35 0.09 -23.15 -5.63
N LYS A 36 1.13 -22.53 -6.21
CA LYS A 36 1.68 -22.89 -7.51
C LYS A 36 2.06 -24.37 -7.56
N ARG A 37 2.81 -24.84 -6.55
CA ARG A 37 3.24 -26.25 -6.46
C ARG A 37 2.05 -27.19 -6.26
N LYS A 38 1.07 -26.82 -5.41
CA LYS A 38 -0.12 -27.66 -5.16
C LYS A 38 -0.96 -27.84 -6.40
N LEU A 39 -1.22 -26.75 -7.15
CA LEU A 39 -2.05 -26.76 -8.34
C LEU A 39 -1.30 -27.20 -9.61
N GLN A 40 0.03 -27.37 -9.52
CA GLN A 40 0.93 -27.71 -10.65
C GLN A 40 0.74 -26.78 -11.85
N ILE A 41 0.54 -25.47 -11.59
CA ILE A 41 0.28 -24.48 -12.64
C ILE A 41 1.59 -23.89 -13.19
N PRO A 42 1.67 -23.63 -14.50
CA PRO A 42 2.78 -22.94 -15.13
C PRO A 42 2.78 -21.44 -14.77
N ASP A 43 3.86 -20.72 -15.12
CA ASP A 43 4.07 -19.32 -14.73
C ASP A 43 3.04 -18.36 -15.31
N ASP A 44 2.54 -18.61 -16.53
CA ASP A 44 1.49 -17.82 -17.15
C ASP A 44 0.15 -17.93 -16.39
N HIS A 45 -0.23 -19.13 -15.95
CA HIS A 45 -1.41 -19.34 -15.12
C HIS A 45 -1.26 -18.68 -13.74
N LEU A 46 -0.04 -18.70 -13.18
CA LEU A 46 0.24 -17.94 -11.95
C LEU A 46 0.04 -16.43 -12.17
N GLY A 47 0.50 -15.90 -13.31
CA GLY A 47 0.28 -14.51 -13.69
C GLY A 47 -1.20 -14.12 -13.72
N PHE A 48 -2.07 -14.98 -14.28
CA PHE A 48 -3.53 -14.77 -14.26
C PHE A 48 -4.11 -14.81 -12.84
N LEU A 49 -3.56 -15.65 -11.96
CA LEU A 49 -4.00 -15.71 -10.55
C LEU A 49 -3.67 -14.40 -9.82
N LEU A 50 -2.48 -13.87 -10.01
CA LEU A 50 -2.07 -12.58 -9.45
C LEU A 50 -2.91 -11.43 -10.01
N LEU A 51 -3.17 -11.46 -11.33
CA LEU A 51 -4.05 -10.49 -11.98
C LEU A 51 -5.48 -10.55 -11.42
N ALA A 52 -6.00 -11.74 -11.12
CA ALA A 52 -7.33 -11.92 -10.53
C ALA A 52 -7.43 -11.24 -9.15
N VAL A 53 -6.41 -11.34 -8.30
CA VAL A 53 -6.33 -10.58 -7.03
C VAL A 53 -6.32 -9.08 -7.31
N GLY A 54 -5.50 -8.62 -8.26
CA GLY A 54 -5.41 -7.19 -8.62
C GLY A 54 -6.73 -6.63 -9.14
N LEU A 55 -7.43 -7.35 -10.03
CA LEU A 55 -8.72 -6.95 -10.57
C LEU A 55 -9.80 -6.94 -9.48
N GLY A 56 -9.83 -7.95 -8.61
CA GLY A 56 -10.74 -7.98 -7.47
C GLY A 56 -10.55 -6.77 -6.56
N ALA A 57 -9.30 -6.41 -6.25
CA ALA A 57 -8.99 -5.23 -5.47
C ALA A 57 -9.46 -3.94 -6.16
N LEU A 58 -9.12 -3.76 -7.44
CA LEU A 58 -9.48 -2.57 -8.20
C LEU A 58 -11.00 -2.35 -8.26
N ILE A 59 -11.77 -3.39 -8.57
CA ILE A 59 -13.23 -3.33 -8.63
C ILE A 59 -13.81 -2.95 -7.26
N MET A 60 -13.33 -3.58 -6.20
CA MET A 60 -13.83 -3.31 -4.86
C MET A 60 -13.43 -1.93 -4.34
N MET A 61 -12.25 -1.42 -4.69
CA MET A 61 -11.84 -0.05 -4.36
C MET A 61 -12.80 1.00 -4.91
N MET A 62 -13.30 0.80 -6.15
CA MET A 62 -14.30 1.69 -6.76
C MET A 62 -15.62 1.72 -5.98
N LEU A 63 -15.99 0.62 -5.34
CA LEU A 63 -17.23 0.46 -4.57
C LEU A 63 -17.05 0.81 -3.08
N ALA A 64 -15.83 0.81 -2.59
CA ALA A 64 -15.52 0.90 -1.16
C ALA A 64 -16.03 2.20 -0.51
N GLY A 65 -16.00 3.33 -1.22
CA GLY A 65 -16.56 4.59 -0.74
C GLY A 65 -18.06 4.49 -0.45
N SER A 66 -18.83 3.90 -1.40
CA SER A 66 -20.27 3.67 -1.23
C SER A 66 -20.56 2.67 -0.11
N ILE A 67 -19.78 1.60 0.00
CA ILE A 67 -19.92 0.59 1.05
C ILE A 67 -19.66 1.22 2.42
N ALA A 68 -18.56 1.98 2.57
CA ALA A 68 -18.24 2.69 3.80
C ALA A 68 -19.30 3.74 4.17
N GLY A 69 -19.86 4.44 3.17
CA GLY A 69 -20.93 5.40 3.37
C GLY A 69 -22.22 4.76 3.91
N ARG A 70 -22.59 3.59 3.39
CA ARG A 70 -23.84 2.87 3.78
C ARG A 70 -23.68 2.08 5.09
N LEU A 71 -22.63 1.29 5.21
CA LEU A 71 -22.42 0.38 6.33
C LEU A 71 -21.65 1.03 7.50
N GLY A 72 -20.90 2.10 7.22
CA GLY A 72 -19.94 2.71 8.12
C GLY A 72 -18.58 2.00 8.11
N CYS A 73 -17.51 2.72 8.49
CA CYS A 73 -16.14 2.19 8.47
C CYS A 73 -15.99 0.93 9.33
N ARG A 74 -16.57 0.93 10.53
CA ARG A 74 -16.46 -0.21 11.48
C ARG A 74 -16.94 -1.52 10.86
N ARG A 75 -18.16 -1.56 10.31
CA ARG A 75 -18.72 -2.79 9.75
C ARG A 75 -17.96 -3.23 8.50
N SER A 76 -17.59 -2.28 7.65
CA SER A 76 -16.84 -2.56 6.42
C SER A 76 -15.47 -3.14 6.71
N LEU A 77 -14.72 -2.57 7.66
CA LEU A 77 -13.41 -3.07 8.08
C LEU A 77 -13.49 -4.43 8.76
N THR A 78 -14.50 -4.64 9.64
CA THR A 78 -14.73 -5.94 10.27
C THR A 78 -15.00 -7.02 9.24
N ALA A 79 -15.89 -6.74 8.29
CA ALA A 79 -16.23 -7.69 7.22
C ALA A 79 -15.01 -7.99 6.33
N ALA A 80 -14.25 -6.96 5.92
CA ALA A 80 -13.06 -7.12 5.09
C ALA A 80 -11.97 -7.93 5.81
N GLY A 81 -11.68 -7.63 7.08
CA GLY A 81 -10.67 -8.35 7.86
C GLY A 81 -11.02 -9.83 8.07
N LEU A 82 -12.28 -10.13 8.41
CA LEU A 82 -12.75 -11.50 8.53
C LEU A 82 -12.75 -12.23 7.18
N ALA A 83 -13.13 -11.55 6.11
CA ALA A 83 -13.08 -12.11 4.77
C ALA A 83 -11.64 -12.48 4.37
N ILE A 84 -10.65 -11.63 4.64
CA ILE A 84 -9.24 -11.95 4.41
C ILE A 84 -8.84 -13.22 5.17
N ALA A 85 -9.18 -13.32 6.46
CA ALA A 85 -8.86 -14.48 7.28
C ALA A 85 -9.46 -15.78 6.69
N VAL A 86 -10.73 -15.75 6.29
CA VAL A 86 -11.43 -16.91 5.70
C VAL A 86 -10.84 -17.24 4.33
N VAL A 87 -10.73 -16.26 3.45
CA VAL A 87 -10.35 -16.48 2.05
C VAL A 87 -8.90 -16.98 1.93
N LEU A 88 -7.95 -16.48 2.76
CA LEU A 88 -6.59 -17.02 2.82
C LEU A 88 -6.57 -18.52 3.14
N ASN A 89 -7.45 -18.97 4.04
CA ASN A 89 -7.55 -20.40 4.36
C ASN A 89 -8.23 -21.19 3.24
N VAL A 90 -9.31 -20.68 2.67
CA VAL A 90 -10.02 -21.36 1.55
C VAL A 90 -9.05 -21.60 0.39
N LEU A 91 -8.18 -20.64 0.07
CA LEU A 91 -7.14 -20.79 -0.96
C LEU A 91 -6.22 -21.99 -0.70
N CYS A 92 -5.94 -22.32 0.54
CA CYS A 92 -5.09 -23.47 0.87
C CYS A 92 -5.73 -24.83 0.51
N TYR A 93 -7.03 -24.87 0.37
CA TYR A 93 -7.80 -26.12 0.14
C TYR A 93 -8.49 -26.19 -1.21
N VAL A 94 -8.38 -25.15 -2.05
CA VAL A 94 -8.98 -25.19 -3.40
C VAL A 94 -8.50 -26.41 -4.20
N PRO A 95 -9.45 -27.16 -4.85
CA PRO A 95 -9.09 -28.39 -5.58
C PRO A 95 -8.60 -28.13 -7.00
N ALA A 96 -8.92 -26.99 -7.61
CA ALA A 96 -8.67 -26.70 -9.01
C ALA A 96 -8.31 -25.23 -9.24
N TYR A 97 -7.61 -24.97 -10.35
CA TYR A 97 -7.16 -23.64 -10.75
C TYR A 97 -8.33 -22.65 -10.92
N THR A 98 -9.44 -23.06 -11.52
CA THR A 98 -10.63 -22.20 -11.70
C THR A 98 -11.23 -21.76 -10.36
N ALA A 99 -11.26 -22.66 -9.38
CA ALA A 99 -11.67 -22.31 -8.02
C ALA A 99 -10.69 -21.33 -7.37
N ALA A 100 -9.37 -21.52 -7.58
CA ALA A 100 -8.34 -20.61 -7.09
C ALA A 100 -8.50 -19.20 -7.68
N LEU A 101 -8.84 -19.04 -8.97
CA LEU A 101 -9.13 -17.75 -9.59
C LEU A 101 -10.29 -17.02 -8.92
N LEU A 102 -11.40 -17.70 -8.67
CA LEU A 102 -12.57 -17.11 -8.01
C LEU A 102 -12.23 -16.66 -6.58
N VAL A 103 -11.55 -17.50 -5.83
CA VAL A 103 -11.11 -17.18 -4.46
C VAL A 103 -10.07 -16.07 -4.45
N ALA A 104 -9.20 -15.98 -5.46
CA ALA A 104 -8.25 -14.90 -5.63
C ALA A 104 -8.94 -13.54 -5.87
N VAL A 105 -10.01 -13.50 -6.69
CA VAL A 105 -10.83 -12.28 -6.85
C VAL A 105 -11.45 -11.86 -5.52
N LEU A 106 -11.97 -12.80 -4.72
CA LEU A 106 -12.53 -12.51 -3.40
C LEU A 106 -11.49 -12.00 -2.41
N LEU A 107 -10.26 -12.56 -2.46
CA LEU A 107 -9.15 -12.07 -1.65
C LEU A 107 -8.80 -10.63 -2.02
N GLY A 108 -8.60 -10.38 -3.32
CA GLY A 108 -8.33 -9.03 -3.81
C GLY A 108 -9.42 -8.05 -3.43
N SER A 109 -10.69 -8.43 -3.59
CA SER A 109 -11.83 -7.62 -3.16
C SER A 109 -11.78 -7.29 -1.67
N SER A 110 -11.44 -8.26 -0.83
CA SER A 110 -11.35 -8.07 0.62
C SER A 110 -10.21 -7.12 1.00
N LEU A 111 -9.03 -7.29 0.37
CA LEU A 111 -7.86 -6.42 0.55
C LEU A 111 -8.15 -4.99 0.04
N GLY A 112 -8.76 -4.84 -1.13
CA GLY A 112 -9.11 -3.53 -1.70
C GLY A 112 -10.14 -2.78 -0.86
N LEU A 113 -11.15 -3.49 -0.32
CA LEU A 113 -12.11 -2.90 0.61
C LEU A 113 -11.43 -2.42 1.89
N LEU A 114 -10.57 -3.26 2.47
CA LEU A 114 -9.84 -2.93 3.69
C LEU A 114 -8.95 -1.70 3.46
N ASP A 115 -8.17 -1.67 2.39
CA ASP A 115 -7.26 -0.57 2.08
C ASP A 115 -7.98 0.78 1.98
N VAL A 116 -9.04 0.86 1.18
CA VAL A 116 -9.79 2.13 1.03
C VAL A 116 -10.45 2.54 2.34
N VAL A 117 -11.12 1.61 3.02
CA VAL A 117 -11.91 1.96 4.22
C VAL A 117 -11.03 2.29 5.41
N VAL A 118 -9.83 1.69 5.54
CA VAL A 118 -8.89 2.06 6.60
C VAL A 118 -8.35 3.47 6.39
N ASN A 119 -8.12 3.89 5.14
CA ASN A 119 -7.73 5.25 4.81
C ASN A 119 -8.87 6.25 5.10
N ILE A 120 -10.13 5.93 4.74
CA ILE A 120 -11.30 6.73 5.10
C ILE A 120 -11.39 6.91 6.62
N ASN A 121 -11.29 5.81 7.37
CA ASN A 121 -11.34 5.83 8.83
C ASN A 121 -10.20 6.66 9.43
N GLY A 122 -8.98 6.55 8.89
CA GLY A 122 -7.81 7.33 9.29
C GLY A 122 -8.04 8.83 9.14
N ILE A 123 -8.56 9.27 7.99
CA ILE A 123 -8.88 10.69 7.73
C ILE A 123 -9.95 11.22 8.67
N PHE A 124 -10.99 10.44 8.99
CA PHE A 124 -11.99 10.86 9.97
C PHE A 124 -11.40 11.05 11.36
N ILE A 125 -10.49 10.16 11.79
CA ILE A 125 -9.79 10.29 13.07
C ILE A 125 -8.88 11.53 13.04
N GLU A 126 -8.09 11.77 11.98
CA GLU A 126 -7.27 12.98 11.83
C GLU A 126 -8.08 14.26 12.01
N ARG A 127 -9.20 14.37 11.29
CA ARG A 127 -10.10 15.53 11.39
C ARG A 127 -10.64 15.74 12.81
N LYS A 128 -11.01 14.64 13.47
CA LYS A 128 -11.56 14.66 14.82
C LYS A 128 -10.55 15.12 15.86
N VAL A 129 -9.29 14.64 15.75
CA VAL A 129 -8.22 14.98 16.69
C VAL A 129 -7.45 16.23 16.31
N ARG A 130 -7.65 16.74 15.08
CA ARG A 130 -6.90 17.86 14.49
C ARG A 130 -5.39 17.67 14.53
N LYS A 131 -4.93 16.43 14.29
CA LYS A 131 -3.50 16.05 14.24
C LYS A 131 -3.23 15.20 13.02
N ARG A 132 -2.06 15.32 12.43
CA ARG A 132 -1.61 14.44 11.34
C ARG A 132 -1.27 13.06 11.91
N LEU A 133 -1.80 12.00 11.32
CA LEU A 133 -1.66 10.61 11.75
C LEU A 133 -1.45 9.63 10.59
N MET A 134 -1.62 10.09 9.33
CA MET A 134 -1.62 9.20 8.17
C MET A 134 -0.27 8.53 7.92
N SER A 135 0.85 9.25 8.11
CA SER A 135 2.19 8.66 7.95
C SER A 135 2.44 7.54 8.95
N GLY A 136 2.10 7.77 10.23
CA GLY A 136 2.22 6.75 11.27
C GLY A 136 1.26 5.57 11.09
N MET A 137 0.08 5.79 10.51
CA MET A 137 -0.86 4.73 10.12
C MET A 137 -0.29 3.91 8.96
N GLN A 138 0.23 4.54 7.92
CA GLN A 138 0.88 3.87 6.78
C GLN A 138 2.15 3.10 7.22
N ALA A 139 2.89 3.60 8.22
CA ALA A 139 4.00 2.85 8.82
C ALA A 139 3.53 1.51 9.41
N MET A 140 2.32 1.46 10.01
CA MET A 140 1.77 0.19 10.52
C MET A 140 1.47 -0.82 9.41
N TRP A 141 1.10 -0.36 8.20
CA TRP A 141 0.98 -1.24 7.05
C TRP A 141 2.33 -1.87 6.69
N SER A 142 3.40 -1.06 6.63
CA SER A 142 4.76 -1.55 6.37
C SER A 142 5.23 -2.55 7.44
N LEU A 143 4.93 -2.26 8.71
CA LEU A 143 5.23 -3.17 9.82
C LEU A 143 4.43 -4.48 9.69
N GLY A 144 3.18 -4.41 9.27
CA GLY A 144 2.33 -5.57 8.99
C GLY A 144 2.91 -6.45 7.88
N ASN A 145 3.37 -5.83 6.79
CA ASN A 145 4.06 -6.54 5.71
C ASN A 145 5.28 -7.32 6.22
N PHE A 146 6.14 -6.65 6.98
CA PHE A 146 7.32 -7.28 7.58
C PHE A 146 6.93 -8.41 8.53
N ALA A 147 5.97 -8.16 9.41
CA ALA A 147 5.52 -9.15 10.40
C ALA A 147 4.88 -10.38 9.74
N GLY A 148 4.11 -10.19 8.65
CA GLY A 148 3.50 -11.28 7.90
C GLY A 148 4.54 -12.19 7.24
N ALA A 149 5.55 -11.60 6.59
CA ALA A 149 6.65 -12.36 5.99
C ALA A 149 7.46 -13.11 7.06
N ALA A 150 7.84 -12.42 8.14
CA ALA A 150 8.59 -13.02 9.24
C ALA A 150 7.80 -14.14 9.93
N PHE A 151 6.51 -13.93 10.18
CA PHE A 151 5.62 -14.94 10.76
C PHE A 151 5.58 -16.20 9.90
N PHE A 152 5.38 -16.05 8.58
CA PHE A 152 5.35 -17.18 7.67
C PHE A 152 6.68 -17.95 7.67
N ALA A 153 7.80 -17.23 7.54
CA ALA A 153 9.12 -17.82 7.52
C ALA A 153 9.44 -18.58 8.82
N LEU A 154 9.15 -17.97 9.98
CA LEU A 154 9.39 -18.59 11.29
C LEU A 154 8.53 -19.84 11.52
N MET A 155 7.23 -19.78 11.19
CA MET A 155 6.34 -20.92 11.38
C MET A 155 6.72 -22.11 10.51
N LEU A 156 7.21 -21.87 9.28
CA LEU A 156 7.73 -22.93 8.42
C LEU A 156 9.01 -23.56 8.97
N GLN A 157 9.88 -22.79 9.64
CA GLN A 157 11.06 -23.35 10.33
C GLN A 157 10.68 -24.30 11.45
N PHE A 158 9.57 -24.08 12.14
CA PHE A 158 9.01 -25.01 13.13
C PHE A 158 8.32 -26.23 12.50
N ARG A 159 8.50 -26.46 11.18
CA ARG A 159 7.95 -27.58 10.40
C ARG A 159 6.42 -27.67 10.42
N LEU A 160 5.72 -26.56 10.67
CA LEU A 160 4.29 -26.51 10.50
C LEU A 160 3.95 -26.64 8.98
N PRO A 161 2.94 -27.44 8.61
CA PRO A 161 2.48 -27.46 7.22
C PRO A 161 1.99 -26.06 6.83
N TRP A 162 2.25 -25.65 5.59
CA TRP A 162 1.91 -24.29 5.13
C TRP A 162 0.43 -23.93 5.30
N GLN A 163 -0.49 -24.93 5.23
CA GLN A 163 -1.92 -24.75 5.55
C GLN A 163 -2.12 -24.40 7.04
N GLY A 164 -1.36 -25.03 7.92
CA GLY A 164 -1.37 -24.73 9.35
C GLY A 164 -0.85 -23.33 9.66
N VAL A 165 0.18 -22.89 8.91
CA VAL A 165 0.68 -21.51 9.01
C VAL A 165 -0.38 -20.49 8.54
N ALA A 166 -1.07 -20.79 7.43
CA ALA A 166 -2.16 -19.95 6.95
C ALA A 166 -3.32 -19.87 7.97
N LEU A 167 -3.69 -21.01 8.58
CA LEU A 167 -4.71 -21.05 9.62
C LEU A 167 -4.31 -20.23 10.87
N ALA A 168 -3.07 -20.38 11.35
CA ALA A 168 -2.56 -19.61 12.47
C ALA A 168 -2.57 -18.10 12.16
N GLY A 169 -2.16 -17.70 10.94
CA GLY A 169 -2.24 -16.32 10.47
C GLY A 169 -3.68 -15.79 10.45
N ALA A 170 -4.63 -16.60 9.96
CA ALA A 170 -6.05 -16.23 9.94
C ALA A 170 -6.64 -16.10 11.35
N VAL A 171 -6.25 -16.95 12.30
CA VAL A 171 -6.66 -16.82 13.70
C VAL A 171 -6.13 -15.52 14.29
N LEU A 172 -4.87 -15.15 14.02
CA LEU A 172 -4.31 -13.85 14.44
C LEU A 172 -5.08 -12.68 13.84
N ILE A 173 -5.39 -12.73 12.52
CA ILE A 173 -6.20 -11.71 11.85
C ILE A 173 -7.58 -11.60 12.52
N ALA A 174 -8.27 -12.72 12.71
CA ALA A 174 -9.60 -12.75 13.33
C ALA A 174 -9.57 -12.22 14.76
N ALA A 175 -8.60 -12.62 15.58
CA ALA A 175 -8.42 -12.13 16.94
C ALA A 175 -8.18 -10.61 16.96
N CYS A 176 -7.33 -10.09 16.07
CA CYS A 176 -7.10 -8.67 15.90
C CYS A 176 -8.40 -7.92 15.53
N VAL A 177 -9.16 -8.46 14.57
CA VAL A 177 -10.46 -7.90 14.17
C VAL A 177 -11.44 -7.86 15.33
N PHE A 178 -11.60 -8.96 16.07
CA PHE A 178 -12.53 -9.00 17.21
C PHE A 178 -12.14 -8.03 18.33
N PHE A 179 -10.85 -7.91 18.62
CA PHE A 179 -10.38 -7.05 19.69
C PHE A 179 -10.47 -5.56 19.34
N PHE A 180 -10.10 -5.16 18.11
CA PHE A 180 -10.02 -3.76 17.73
C PHE A 180 -11.26 -3.21 17.03
N SER A 181 -12.09 -4.04 16.38
CA SER A 181 -13.25 -3.54 15.64
C SER A 181 -14.28 -2.81 16.51
N PRO A 182 -14.53 -3.14 17.81
CA PRO A 182 -15.46 -2.40 18.62
C PRO A 182 -15.10 -0.93 18.82
N HIS A 183 -13.82 -0.60 18.72
CA HIS A 183 -13.28 0.74 18.97
C HIS A 183 -13.10 1.58 17.70
N LEU A 184 -13.36 1.01 16.51
CA LEU A 184 -13.31 1.77 15.26
C LEU A 184 -14.39 2.85 15.21
N HIS A 185 -14.10 3.91 14.45
CA HIS A 185 -15.06 4.97 14.19
C HIS A 185 -16.32 4.39 13.51
N SER A 186 -17.49 4.63 14.13
CA SER A 186 -18.76 4.01 13.70
C SER A 186 -19.72 4.95 12.99
N GLU A 187 -19.42 6.24 12.97
CA GLU A 187 -20.30 7.21 12.33
C GLU A 187 -20.43 6.90 10.83
N ARG A 188 -21.65 6.89 10.36
CA ARG A 188 -21.95 6.80 8.94
C ARG A 188 -21.62 8.15 8.33
N ASN A 189 -20.87 8.13 7.24
CA ASN A 189 -20.69 9.36 6.47
C ASN A 189 -22.06 9.75 5.90
N GLU A 190 -22.40 11.05 5.93
CA GLU A 190 -23.54 11.58 5.19
C GLU A 190 -23.24 11.61 3.68
N SER A 191 -22.83 10.47 3.12
CA SER A 191 -22.88 10.30 1.68
C SER A 191 -24.36 10.29 1.32
N ARG A 192 -24.81 11.31 0.61
CA ARG A 192 -26.13 11.37 0.01
C ARG A 192 -26.40 10.02 -0.63
N GLY A 193 -27.37 9.26 -0.10
CA GLY A 193 -27.66 7.88 -0.45
C GLY A 193 -27.98 7.68 -1.94
N GLY A 194 -26.96 7.54 -2.72
CA GLY A 194 -27.00 7.20 -4.13
C GLY A 194 -25.83 6.29 -4.45
N SER A 195 -26.14 5.09 -4.94
CA SER A 195 -25.19 4.16 -5.54
C SER A 195 -24.69 4.71 -6.88
N HIS A 196 -23.91 5.78 -6.85
CA HIS A 196 -23.34 6.29 -8.08
C HIS A 196 -21.81 6.36 -7.93
N PHE A 197 -21.13 5.77 -8.90
CA PHE A 197 -19.75 6.05 -9.18
C PHE A 197 -19.62 7.57 -9.39
N VAL A 198 -19.13 8.26 -8.36
CA VAL A 198 -18.92 9.71 -8.44
C VAL A 198 -17.65 9.94 -9.25
N ARG A 199 -17.83 10.48 -10.46
CA ARG A 199 -16.70 10.76 -11.35
C ARG A 199 -15.77 11.79 -10.69
N PRO A 200 -14.51 11.44 -10.41
CA PRO A 200 -13.56 12.36 -9.78
C PRO A 200 -13.29 13.54 -10.71
N LYS A 201 -13.14 14.73 -10.14
CA LYS A 201 -12.88 15.98 -10.86
C LYS A 201 -11.79 16.79 -10.16
N GLY A 202 -11.22 17.73 -10.91
CA GLY A 202 -10.35 18.75 -10.34
C GLY A 202 -9.18 18.19 -9.53
N THR A 203 -9.08 18.65 -8.30
CA THR A 203 -8.00 18.31 -7.36
C THR A 203 -7.89 16.82 -7.08
N ILE A 204 -9.00 16.08 -7.04
CA ILE A 204 -9.03 14.66 -6.72
C ILE A 204 -8.28 13.84 -7.80
N VAL A 205 -8.48 14.19 -9.07
CA VAL A 205 -7.76 13.53 -10.18
C VAL A 205 -6.25 13.78 -10.07
N PHE A 206 -5.84 15.04 -9.77
CA PHE A 206 -4.42 15.36 -9.59
C PHE A 206 -3.79 14.62 -8.43
N ILE A 207 -4.48 14.50 -7.29
CA ILE A 207 -4.02 13.69 -6.15
C ILE A 207 -3.90 12.22 -6.57
N GLY A 208 -4.90 11.69 -7.27
CA GLY A 208 -4.87 10.33 -7.79
C GLY A 208 -3.66 10.07 -8.69
N LEU A 209 -3.36 10.98 -9.64
CA LEU A 209 -2.20 10.87 -10.52
C LEU A 209 -0.87 10.94 -9.75
N ILE A 210 -0.77 11.81 -8.74
CA ILE A 210 0.42 11.86 -7.87
C ILE A 210 0.58 10.53 -7.14
N CYS A 211 -0.49 9.96 -6.60
CA CYS A 211 -0.46 8.64 -5.96
C CYS A 211 -0.11 7.53 -6.97
N THR A 212 -0.62 7.59 -8.22
CA THR A 212 -0.26 6.64 -9.28
C THR A 212 1.25 6.63 -9.53
N ILE A 213 1.85 7.81 -9.70
CA ILE A 213 3.30 7.92 -9.93
C ILE A 213 4.06 7.46 -8.68
N SER A 214 3.61 7.84 -7.48
CA SER A 214 4.25 7.40 -6.23
C SER A 214 4.25 5.89 -6.09
N PHE A 215 3.13 5.23 -6.34
CA PHE A 215 3.03 3.77 -6.30
C PHE A 215 3.82 3.09 -7.42
N LEU A 216 3.91 3.71 -8.60
CA LEU A 216 4.77 3.19 -9.67
C LEU A 216 6.26 3.29 -9.29
N VAL A 217 6.66 4.40 -8.66
CA VAL A 217 8.03 4.59 -8.14
C VAL A 217 8.36 3.55 -7.06
N GLU A 218 7.48 3.38 -6.07
CA GLU A 218 7.67 2.36 -5.03
C GLU A 218 7.66 0.94 -5.62
N GLY A 219 6.74 0.65 -6.54
CA GLY A 219 6.64 -0.63 -7.24
C GLY A 219 7.87 -0.95 -8.08
N SER A 220 8.48 0.05 -8.71
CA SER A 220 9.72 -0.14 -9.47
C SER A 220 10.86 -0.68 -8.60
N ILE A 221 10.99 -0.18 -7.39
CA ILE A 221 11.99 -0.67 -6.43
C ILE A 221 11.60 -2.05 -5.90
N ASN A 222 10.33 -2.27 -5.55
CA ASN A 222 9.86 -3.55 -5.00
C ASN A 222 10.07 -4.71 -5.97
N ASP A 223 9.75 -4.50 -7.25
CA ASP A 223 9.69 -5.59 -8.22
C ASP A 223 11.00 -5.75 -9.01
N TRP A 224 11.71 -4.66 -9.26
CA TRP A 224 12.82 -4.64 -10.21
C TRP A 224 14.19 -4.34 -9.63
N SER A 225 14.30 -3.86 -8.37
CA SER A 225 15.60 -3.49 -7.80
C SER A 225 16.58 -4.65 -7.73
N GLY A 226 16.14 -5.85 -7.35
CA GLY A 226 16.99 -7.04 -7.28
C GLY A 226 17.51 -7.46 -8.65
N VAL A 227 16.63 -7.45 -9.66
CA VAL A 227 17.02 -7.76 -11.05
C VAL A 227 17.98 -6.70 -11.58
N PHE A 228 17.67 -5.40 -11.37
CA PHE A 228 18.53 -4.30 -11.78
C PHE A 228 19.94 -4.41 -11.18
N MET A 229 20.04 -4.72 -9.88
CA MET A 229 21.32 -4.89 -9.19
C MET A 229 22.14 -6.04 -9.78
N THR A 230 21.51 -7.14 -10.11
CA THR A 230 22.24 -8.33 -10.65
C THR A 230 22.60 -8.18 -12.11
N THR A 231 21.66 -7.70 -12.95
CA THR A 231 21.85 -7.65 -14.42
C THR A 231 22.61 -6.41 -14.89
N GLU A 232 22.35 -5.23 -14.30
CA GLU A 232 22.92 -3.98 -14.77
C GLU A 232 24.13 -3.50 -13.93
N LYS A 233 24.19 -3.90 -12.65
CA LYS A 233 25.26 -3.51 -11.75
C LYS A 233 26.25 -4.62 -11.41
N GLY A 234 25.98 -5.86 -11.84
CA GLY A 234 26.87 -7.00 -11.59
C GLY A 234 27.01 -7.36 -10.10
N ILE A 235 26.03 -6.97 -9.26
CA ILE A 235 26.01 -7.30 -7.83
C ILE A 235 25.66 -8.79 -7.68
N ASP A 236 26.35 -9.47 -6.75
CA ASP A 236 26.08 -10.87 -6.46
C ASP A 236 24.63 -11.11 -6.06
N ILE A 237 24.05 -12.21 -6.52
CA ILE A 237 22.65 -12.54 -6.27
C ILE A 237 22.33 -12.65 -4.78
N SER A 238 23.29 -13.03 -3.95
CA SER A 238 23.13 -13.08 -2.49
C SER A 238 22.89 -11.70 -1.85
N GLN A 239 23.29 -10.63 -2.53
CA GLN A 239 23.13 -9.24 -2.07
C GLN A 239 22.01 -8.51 -2.80
N SER A 240 21.36 -9.13 -3.78
CA SER A 240 20.33 -8.49 -4.62
C SER A 240 19.12 -7.96 -3.82
N GLY A 241 18.78 -8.58 -2.70
CA GLY A 241 17.70 -8.16 -1.82
C GLY A 241 18.04 -7.00 -0.87
N LEU A 242 19.33 -6.65 -0.72
CA LEU A 242 19.74 -5.61 0.24
C LEU A 242 19.20 -4.23 -0.14
N GLY A 243 19.16 -3.90 -1.43
CA GLY A 243 18.61 -2.63 -1.90
C GLY A 243 17.15 -2.47 -1.48
N LEU A 244 16.32 -3.47 -1.73
CA LEU A 244 14.92 -3.49 -1.32
C LEU A 244 14.76 -3.41 0.21
N THR A 245 15.56 -4.17 0.95
CA THR A 245 15.53 -4.16 2.41
C THR A 245 15.84 -2.78 2.98
N LEU A 246 16.88 -2.11 2.48
CA LEU A 246 17.27 -0.77 2.91
C LEU A 246 16.23 0.29 2.54
N PHE A 247 15.67 0.21 1.32
CA PHE A 247 14.57 1.05 0.89
C PHE A 247 13.36 0.91 1.83
N THR A 248 12.90 -0.33 2.07
CA THR A 248 11.71 -0.59 2.89
C THR A 248 11.92 -0.15 4.34
N ALA A 249 13.09 -0.44 4.92
CA ALA A 249 13.43 -0.04 6.28
C ALA A 249 13.47 1.49 6.43
N SER A 250 14.13 2.19 5.50
CA SER A 250 14.23 3.65 5.53
C SER A 250 12.88 4.33 5.28
N ALA A 251 12.05 3.78 4.39
CA ALA A 251 10.69 4.25 4.17
C ALA A 251 9.82 4.09 5.42
N PHE A 252 9.91 2.94 6.10
CA PHE A 252 9.22 2.71 7.38
C PHE A 252 9.62 3.74 8.43
N LEU A 253 10.92 3.94 8.66
CA LEU A 253 11.44 4.91 9.63
C LEU A 253 11.02 6.35 9.28
N SER A 254 11.07 6.71 8.00
CA SER A 254 10.61 8.01 7.52
C SER A 254 9.12 8.24 7.78
N ARG A 255 8.28 7.23 7.57
CA ARG A 255 6.83 7.28 7.87
C ARG A 255 6.54 7.45 9.36
N LEU A 256 7.33 6.87 10.24
CA LEU A 256 7.17 7.04 11.70
C LEU A 256 7.36 8.50 12.15
N THR A 257 8.24 9.25 11.48
CA THR A 257 8.51 10.66 11.79
C THR A 257 7.68 11.62 10.95
N GLY A 258 7.06 11.15 9.87
CA GLY A 258 6.38 11.95 8.86
C GLY A 258 5.25 12.83 9.40
N ASP A 259 4.43 12.32 10.30
CA ASP A 259 3.34 13.08 10.92
C ASP A 259 3.88 14.26 11.74
N SER A 260 4.92 14.02 12.55
CA SER A 260 5.56 15.05 13.36
C SER A 260 6.20 16.11 12.47
N LEU A 261 6.94 15.70 11.44
CA LEU A 261 7.57 16.64 10.49
C LEU A 261 6.50 17.45 9.75
N THR A 262 5.41 16.82 9.29
CA THR A 262 4.30 17.52 8.62
C THR A 262 3.68 18.58 9.52
N MET A 263 3.53 18.31 10.82
CA MET A 263 2.99 19.28 11.77
C MET A 263 3.92 20.46 12.05
N HIS A 264 5.24 20.23 12.06
CA HIS A 264 6.21 21.27 12.40
C HIS A 264 6.59 22.17 11.22
N ILE A 265 6.83 21.58 10.05
CA ILE A 265 7.34 22.33 8.87
C ILE A 265 6.30 22.50 7.76
N GLY A 266 5.15 21.83 7.88
CA GLY A 266 4.09 21.82 6.88
C GLY A 266 4.31 20.79 5.76
N PRO A 267 3.22 20.35 5.10
CA PRO A 267 3.26 19.29 4.08
C PRO A 267 4.08 19.68 2.85
N ARG A 268 3.99 20.94 2.41
CA ARG A 268 4.72 21.44 1.23
C ARG A 268 6.22 21.43 1.45
N ARG A 269 6.70 21.95 2.60
CA ARG A 269 8.12 21.96 2.91
C ARG A 269 8.66 20.54 3.10
N LEU A 270 7.90 19.67 3.76
CA LEU A 270 8.29 18.27 3.90
C LEU A 270 8.56 17.64 2.52
N LEU A 271 7.64 17.75 1.57
CA LEU A 271 7.82 17.16 0.24
C LEU A 271 8.85 17.92 -0.60
N ALA A 272 9.01 19.24 -0.41
CA ALA A 272 10.05 20.02 -1.08
C ALA A 272 11.47 19.60 -0.70
N PHE A 273 11.68 19.04 0.50
CA PHE A 273 12.97 18.48 0.93
C PHE A 273 13.07 16.98 0.64
N SER A 274 12.02 16.20 0.89
CA SER A 274 12.11 14.74 0.77
C SER A 274 12.18 14.26 -0.68
N LEU A 275 11.40 14.81 -1.61
CA LEU A 275 11.40 14.37 -3.00
C LEU A 275 12.72 14.60 -3.74
N PRO A 276 13.44 15.73 -3.57
CA PRO A 276 14.82 15.86 -4.08
C PRO A 276 15.79 14.82 -3.49
N ILE A 277 15.62 14.41 -2.24
CA ILE A 277 16.43 13.32 -1.65
C ILE A 277 16.18 12.01 -2.40
N ALA A 278 14.91 11.69 -2.71
CA ALA A 278 14.60 10.53 -3.54
C ALA A 278 15.22 10.63 -4.94
N PHE A 279 15.18 11.82 -5.55
CA PHE A 279 15.79 12.06 -6.86
C PHE A 279 17.30 11.81 -6.85
N VAL A 280 18.02 12.30 -5.83
CA VAL A 280 19.45 12.02 -5.63
C VAL A 280 19.68 10.51 -5.47
N GLY A 281 18.81 9.81 -4.73
CA GLY A 281 18.87 8.36 -4.61
C GLY A 281 18.70 7.65 -5.96
N PHE A 282 17.74 8.07 -6.78
CA PHE A 282 17.55 7.51 -8.14
C PHE A 282 18.76 7.80 -9.04
N LEU A 283 19.31 9.00 -9.01
CA LEU A 283 20.57 9.28 -9.73
C LEU A 283 21.70 8.37 -9.23
N GLY A 284 21.78 8.13 -7.92
CA GLY A 284 22.77 7.24 -7.33
C GLY A 284 22.66 5.81 -7.88
N ILE A 285 21.47 5.20 -7.90
CA ILE A 285 21.31 3.84 -8.47
C ILE A 285 21.60 3.79 -9.95
N LEU A 286 21.37 4.87 -10.69
CA LEU A 286 21.68 4.93 -12.13
C LEU A 286 23.20 5.09 -12.38
N LEU A 287 23.90 5.94 -11.64
CA LEU A 287 25.27 6.38 -11.93
C LEU A 287 26.33 5.57 -11.17
N ILE A 288 26.01 5.03 -9.98
CA ILE A 288 26.95 4.28 -9.16
C ILE A 288 26.92 2.80 -9.53
N SER A 289 28.09 2.24 -9.80
CA SER A 289 28.20 0.83 -10.26
C SER A 289 28.15 -0.19 -9.13
N GLY A 290 28.51 0.18 -7.88
CA GLY A 290 28.52 -0.77 -6.76
C GLY A 290 29.04 -0.17 -5.46
N GLY A 291 29.19 -1.01 -4.44
CA GLY A 291 29.71 -0.63 -3.13
C GLY A 291 28.68 0.04 -2.21
N PRO A 292 29.11 0.54 -1.04
CA PRO A 292 28.21 1.10 -0.02
C PRO A 292 27.36 2.27 -0.51
N LEU A 293 27.86 3.07 -1.46
CA LEU A 293 27.13 4.23 -2.01
C LEU A 293 25.91 3.81 -2.83
N LEU A 294 25.99 2.69 -3.56
CA LEU A 294 24.83 2.13 -4.27
C LEU A 294 23.73 1.78 -3.27
N PHE A 295 24.07 1.11 -2.18
CA PHE A 295 23.10 0.76 -1.12
C PHE A 295 22.56 1.99 -0.38
N ALA A 296 23.38 3.00 -0.12
CA ALA A 296 22.94 4.27 0.46
C ALA A 296 21.91 4.98 -0.44
N SER A 297 22.03 4.83 -1.77
CA SER A 297 21.05 5.39 -2.71
C SER A 297 19.64 4.83 -2.50
N TYR A 298 19.50 3.54 -2.19
CA TYR A 298 18.19 2.95 -1.83
C TYR A 298 17.61 3.52 -0.53
N VAL A 299 18.47 3.82 0.46
CA VAL A 299 18.05 4.49 1.69
C VAL A 299 17.49 5.88 1.37
N LEU A 300 18.17 6.65 0.51
CA LEU A 300 17.70 7.98 0.10
C LEU A 300 16.36 7.92 -0.63
N ILE A 301 16.15 6.94 -1.51
CA ILE A 301 14.86 6.74 -2.20
C ILE A 301 13.76 6.48 -1.17
N GLY A 302 13.99 5.59 -0.21
CA GLY A 302 13.01 5.25 0.82
C GLY A 302 12.63 6.44 1.71
N ILE A 303 13.62 7.20 2.19
CA ILE A 303 13.38 8.43 2.97
C ILE A 303 12.55 9.43 2.15
N GLY A 304 12.92 9.62 0.88
CA GLY A 304 12.36 10.66 0.04
C GLY A 304 10.93 10.39 -0.42
N CYS A 305 10.57 9.14 -0.75
CA CYS A 305 9.26 8.79 -1.29
C CYS A 305 8.20 8.54 -0.20
N ALA A 306 8.60 8.13 1.00
CA ALA A 306 7.74 7.52 2.02
C ALA A 306 6.49 8.35 2.39
N ASN A 307 6.61 9.68 2.45
CA ASN A 307 5.55 10.54 2.98
C ASN A 307 4.65 11.17 1.90
N THR A 308 4.89 10.89 0.62
CA THR A 308 4.09 11.47 -0.47
C THR A 308 2.61 11.05 -0.35
N VAL A 309 2.33 9.76 -0.35
CA VAL A 309 0.97 9.23 -0.26
C VAL A 309 0.27 9.66 1.03
N PRO A 310 0.86 9.50 2.24
CA PRO A 310 0.25 9.95 3.49
C PRO A 310 -0.14 11.43 3.50
N VAL A 311 0.71 12.31 2.98
CA VAL A 311 0.44 13.76 2.89
C VAL A 311 -0.79 14.02 2.03
N PHE A 312 -0.90 13.39 0.86
CA PHE A 312 -2.04 13.60 -0.03
C PHE A 312 -3.33 12.96 0.48
N TYR A 313 -3.28 11.82 1.17
CA TYR A 313 -4.44 11.26 1.84
C TYR A 313 -4.94 12.17 2.98
N SER A 314 -4.04 12.74 3.78
CA SER A 314 -4.43 13.74 4.76
C SER A 314 -5.10 14.98 4.12
N LEU A 315 -4.64 15.38 2.92
CA LEU A 315 -5.21 16.52 2.18
C LEU A 315 -6.66 16.24 1.76
N LEU A 316 -7.02 14.98 1.45
CA LEU A 316 -8.41 14.59 1.16
C LEU A 316 -9.37 14.91 2.30
N GLY A 317 -8.88 14.97 3.54
CA GLY A 317 -9.66 15.41 4.70
C GLY A 317 -10.06 16.88 4.69
N THR A 318 -9.37 17.73 3.93
CA THR A 318 -9.60 19.19 3.91
C THR A 318 -10.32 19.68 2.65
N GLN A 319 -10.36 18.87 1.58
CA GLN A 319 -11.03 19.23 0.34
C GLN A 319 -12.55 19.30 0.50
N LYS A 320 -13.22 20.08 -0.37
CA LYS A 320 -14.67 20.30 -0.35
C LYS A 320 -15.35 19.90 -1.68
N GLU A 321 -14.61 19.30 -2.62
CA GLU A 321 -15.10 18.99 -3.96
C GLU A 321 -16.06 17.80 -3.97
N MET A 322 -15.85 16.83 -3.05
CA MET A 322 -16.69 15.63 -2.94
C MET A 322 -16.61 14.99 -1.54
N PRO A 323 -17.56 14.09 -1.18
CA PRO A 323 -17.52 13.37 0.10
C PRO A 323 -16.17 12.63 0.28
N ILE A 324 -15.64 12.63 1.52
CA ILE A 324 -14.32 12.04 1.81
C ILE A 324 -14.23 10.58 1.38
N ALA A 325 -15.27 9.79 1.65
CA ALA A 325 -15.28 8.36 1.30
C ALA A 325 -15.13 8.15 -0.21
N ASP A 326 -15.84 8.95 -1.02
CA ASP A 326 -15.78 8.88 -2.48
C ASP A 326 -14.44 9.41 -3.00
N ALA A 327 -13.90 10.48 -2.40
CA ALA A 327 -12.59 11.02 -2.74
C ALA A 327 -11.46 10.02 -2.48
N VAL A 328 -11.47 9.35 -1.33
CA VAL A 328 -10.48 8.31 -0.99
C VAL A 328 -10.61 7.13 -1.93
N ALA A 329 -11.83 6.63 -2.18
CA ALA A 329 -12.06 5.53 -3.11
C ALA A 329 -11.55 5.87 -4.52
N ALA A 330 -11.82 7.09 -5.01
CA ALA A 330 -11.35 7.54 -6.32
C ALA A 330 -9.83 7.64 -6.39
N VAL A 331 -9.18 8.25 -5.39
CA VAL A 331 -7.71 8.37 -5.32
C VAL A 331 -7.05 7.01 -5.18
N SER A 332 -7.57 6.10 -4.34
CA SER A 332 -7.04 4.74 -4.21
C SER A 332 -7.18 3.97 -5.53
N THR A 333 -8.32 4.06 -6.21
CA THR A 333 -8.54 3.40 -7.49
C THR A 333 -7.58 3.89 -8.57
N ILE A 334 -7.44 5.22 -8.72
CA ILE A 334 -6.51 5.82 -9.69
C ILE A 334 -5.07 5.45 -9.31
N GLY A 335 -4.71 5.58 -8.04
CA GLY A 335 -3.37 5.26 -7.52
C GLY A 335 -2.98 3.80 -7.75
N TYR A 336 -3.92 2.88 -7.54
CA TYR A 336 -3.67 1.44 -7.70
C TYR A 336 -3.28 1.04 -9.12
N VAL A 337 -3.69 1.82 -10.13
CA VAL A 337 -3.23 1.65 -11.52
C VAL A 337 -1.70 1.71 -11.60
N GLY A 338 -1.05 2.55 -10.78
CA GLY A 338 0.41 2.63 -10.71
C GLY A 338 1.06 1.31 -10.28
N ILE A 339 0.50 0.64 -9.27
CA ILE A 339 0.99 -0.66 -8.80
C ILE A 339 0.82 -1.73 -9.89
N LEU A 340 -0.32 -1.75 -10.57
CA LEU A 340 -0.61 -2.73 -11.63
C LEU A 340 0.26 -2.52 -12.87
N LEU A 341 0.53 -1.27 -13.24
CA LEU A 341 1.30 -0.95 -14.44
C LEU A 341 2.82 -1.07 -14.22
N ALA A 342 3.33 -0.85 -13.01
CA ALA A 342 4.76 -0.82 -12.76
C ALA A 342 5.50 -2.08 -13.26
N PRO A 343 5.11 -3.32 -12.90
CA PRO A 343 5.81 -4.52 -13.35
C PRO A 343 5.78 -4.68 -14.87
N ALA A 344 4.62 -4.43 -15.49
CA ALA A 344 4.42 -4.64 -16.92
C ALA A 344 5.17 -3.60 -17.77
N VAL A 345 5.03 -2.31 -17.43
CA VAL A 345 5.65 -1.21 -18.21
C VAL A 345 7.16 -1.27 -18.07
N LEU A 346 7.68 -1.41 -16.85
CA LEU A 346 9.12 -1.44 -16.63
C LEU A 346 9.76 -2.70 -17.19
N GLY A 347 9.08 -3.85 -17.09
CA GLY A 347 9.55 -5.09 -17.67
C GLY A 347 9.58 -5.06 -19.19
N PHE A 348 8.55 -4.50 -19.82
CA PHE A 348 8.53 -4.32 -21.29
C PHE A 348 9.65 -3.41 -21.75
N ILE A 349 9.83 -2.23 -21.13
CA ILE A 349 10.90 -1.29 -21.48
C ILE A 349 12.28 -1.93 -21.19
N GLY A 350 12.42 -2.61 -20.06
CA GLY A 350 13.64 -3.31 -19.68
C GLY A 350 14.04 -4.41 -20.68
N ARG A 351 13.04 -5.12 -21.23
CA ARG A 351 13.27 -6.14 -22.28
C ARG A 351 13.67 -5.54 -23.63
N VAL A 352 13.01 -4.43 -24.03
CA VAL A 352 13.23 -3.83 -25.35
C VAL A 352 14.50 -2.99 -25.38
N PHE A 353 14.83 -2.33 -24.28
CA PHE A 353 15.99 -1.42 -24.18
C PHE A 353 16.94 -1.89 -23.10
N SER A 354 16.69 -1.48 -21.83
CA SER A 354 17.42 -1.92 -20.63
C SER A 354 16.66 -1.52 -19.36
N LEU A 355 16.98 -2.14 -18.23
CA LEU A 355 16.42 -1.71 -16.95
C LEU A 355 16.94 -0.33 -16.53
N THR A 356 18.14 0.06 -16.98
CA THR A 356 18.67 1.42 -16.80
C THR A 356 17.73 2.47 -17.43
N ILE A 357 17.21 2.22 -18.63
CA ILE A 357 16.21 3.10 -19.28
C ILE A 357 14.89 3.08 -18.52
N SER A 358 14.44 1.93 -18.03
CA SER A 358 13.24 1.82 -17.19
C SER A 358 13.36 2.69 -15.93
N PHE A 359 14.47 2.60 -15.19
CA PHE A 359 14.70 3.42 -13.99
C PHE A 359 14.93 4.90 -14.31
N THR A 360 15.47 5.24 -15.48
CA THR A 360 15.55 6.62 -15.96
C THR A 360 14.16 7.21 -16.17
N LEU A 361 13.25 6.45 -16.79
CA LEU A 361 11.84 6.86 -16.94
C LEU A 361 11.18 7.10 -15.57
N VAL A 362 11.38 6.19 -14.61
CA VAL A 362 10.88 6.35 -13.24
C VAL A 362 11.42 7.63 -12.61
N THR A 363 12.69 7.95 -12.84
CA THR A 363 13.32 9.19 -12.34
C THR A 363 12.69 10.43 -12.96
N VAL A 364 12.36 10.41 -14.25
CA VAL A 364 11.64 11.50 -14.91
C VAL A 364 10.22 11.64 -14.35
N LEU A 365 9.51 10.53 -14.15
CA LEU A 365 8.18 10.54 -13.53
C LEU A 365 8.22 11.11 -12.10
N LEU A 366 9.26 10.80 -11.32
CA LEU A 366 9.48 11.40 -10.01
C LEU A 366 9.62 12.92 -10.06
N ILE A 367 10.31 13.46 -11.06
CA ILE A 367 10.41 14.92 -11.26
C ILE A 367 9.03 15.51 -11.56
N ILE A 368 8.29 14.89 -12.49
CA ILE A 368 6.93 15.34 -12.84
C ILE A 368 6.03 15.33 -11.61
N MET A 369 6.05 14.24 -10.84
CA MET A 369 5.31 14.10 -9.59
C MET A 369 5.70 15.19 -8.59
N THR A 370 6.99 15.48 -8.45
CA THR A 370 7.50 16.53 -7.54
C THR A 370 6.91 17.89 -7.91
N VAL A 371 6.96 18.26 -9.18
CA VAL A 371 6.41 19.53 -9.66
C VAL A 371 4.89 19.59 -9.45
N MET A 372 4.17 18.51 -9.75
CA MET A 372 2.72 18.41 -9.53
C MET A 372 2.38 18.56 -8.05
N ALA A 373 3.09 17.83 -7.18
CA ALA A 373 2.87 17.83 -5.73
C ALA A 373 3.09 19.24 -5.13
N LEU A 374 4.20 19.89 -5.45
CA LEU A 374 4.53 21.22 -4.90
C LEU A 374 3.58 22.31 -5.42
N ARG A 375 3.17 22.25 -6.69
CA ARG A 375 2.18 23.19 -7.25
C ARG A 375 0.80 22.99 -6.60
N LEU A 376 0.38 21.75 -6.39
CA LEU A 376 -0.91 21.47 -5.78
C LEU A 376 -0.94 21.94 -4.33
N LEU A 377 0.08 21.59 -3.52
CA LEU A 377 0.18 22.00 -2.12
C LEU A 377 0.26 23.52 -1.96
N GLY A 378 0.91 24.23 -2.91
CA GLY A 378 0.94 25.70 -2.90
C GLY A 378 -0.44 26.37 -3.02
N LYS A 379 -1.46 25.66 -3.54
CA LYS A 379 -2.84 26.17 -3.61
C LYS A 379 -3.62 26.03 -2.28
N PHE A 380 -3.13 25.19 -1.37
CA PHE A 380 -3.77 24.93 -0.07
C PHE A 380 -3.12 25.67 1.09
N GLU A 381 -2.02 26.39 0.85
CA GLU A 381 -1.31 27.20 1.86
C GLU A 381 -1.76 28.67 1.91
N VAL A 382 -2.78 29.06 1.13
CA VAL A 382 -3.32 30.45 1.10
C VAL A 382 -4.46 30.63 2.07
#